data_82983634639f6f8611fafa9ec46660b1
#
_entry.id   82983634639f6f8611fafa9ec46660b1
#
_cell.length_a   1.000
_cell.length_b   1.000
_cell.length_c   1.000
_cell.angle_alpha   90.00
_cell.angle_beta   90.00
_cell.angle_gamma   90.00
#
_symmetry.space_group_name_H-M   'P 1'
#
loop_
_entity.id
_entity.type
_entity.pdbx_description
1 polymer ?
#
loop_
_entity_poly.entity_id
_entity_poly.type
_entity_poly.pdbx_seq_one_letter_code
_entity_poly.pdbx_strand_id
1 'polypeptide(L)'
;MKTHLLRALTAALTLALLLTACGQQPDDADGAPPSVQAGALYEDFFAGDVTAAANLINAGAEATTASFRAPDVYAAKGVDGSDMDWTVTRFALLDMDGDGADELVLSVSFSGNEEYVILTCYDGAVYANQIVYRGFLLPKADGTFEWSNGASDNGVSRARFENGTLIYEDLAALSGGSDGGTAYTLGGESVDEAAYNAFLAEQDAKEDLAWTEFTLDSLSVALAS
;
A
#
# COMPACT_ATOMS: atom_id res chain seq x y z
N MET A 1 -70.14 5.42 -36.29
CA MET A 1 -69.51 4.37 -37.14
C MET A 1 -68.01 4.41 -36.98
N LYS A 2 -67.42 3.25 -36.65
CA LYS A 2 -66.00 2.85 -36.57
C LYS A 2 -65.13 3.58 -35.57
N THR A 3 -65.06 2.95 -34.44
CA THR A 3 -64.09 2.98 -33.39
C THR A 3 -62.67 2.51 -33.89
N HIS A 4 -61.60 3.26 -33.60
CA HIS A 4 -60.23 2.74 -33.63
C HIS A 4 -59.59 2.88 -32.25
N LEU A 5 -59.41 1.73 -31.61
CA LEU A 5 -58.60 1.53 -30.41
C LEU A 5 -57.16 1.80 -30.72
N LEU A 6 -56.53 2.76 -30.04
CA LEU A 6 -55.08 2.95 -30.03
C LEU A 6 -54.54 2.36 -28.75
N ARG A 7 -53.81 1.24 -28.86
CA ARG A 7 -53.08 0.63 -27.75
C ARG A 7 -51.78 1.42 -27.54
N ALA A 8 -51.65 2.05 -26.38
CA ALA A 8 -50.40 2.63 -25.92
C ALA A 8 -49.49 1.52 -25.43
N LEU A 9 -48.33 1.37 -26.06
CA LEU A 9 -47.26 0.50 -25.63
C LEU A 9 -46.34 1.33 -24.74
N THR A 10 -46.38 1.10 -23.43
CA THR A 10 -45.43 1.65 -22.47
C THR A 10 -44.16 0.81 -22.51
N ALA A 11 -43.10 1.37 -23.15
CA ALA A 11 -41.76 0.82 -23.06
C ALA A 11 -41.10 1.31 -21.75
N ALA A 12 -40.97 0.40 -20.78
CA ALA A 12 -40.15 0.64 -19.59
C ALA A 12 -38.67 0.56 -19.99
N LEU A 13 -38.02 1.71 -20.03
CA LEU A 13 -36.57 1.82 -20.22
C LEU A 13 -35.87 1.56 -18.85
N THR A 14 -35.46 0.34 -18.59
CA THR A 14 -34.57 0.01 -17.49
C THR A 14 -33.17 0.50 -17.83
N LEU A 15 -32.79 1.61 -17.23
CA LEU A 15 -31.42 2.13 -17.25
C LEU A 15 -30.58 1.27 -16.31
N ALA A 16 -29.84 0.30 -16.87
CA ALA A 16 -28.80 -0.41 -16.15
C ALA A 16 -27.61 0.52 -15.99
N LEU A 17 -27.40 1.03 -14.78
CA LEU A 17 -26.13 1.65 -14.40
C LEU A 17 -25.07 0.56 -14.37
N LEU A 18 -24.26 0.50 -15.40
CA LEU A 18 -22.97 -0.19 -15.39
C LEU A 18 -22.03 0.66 -14.55
N LEU A 19 -21.90 0.33 -13.27
CA LEU A 19 -20.74 0.70 -12.47
C LEU A 19 -19.55 -0.10 -13.05
N THR A 20 -18.80 0.52 -13.93
CA THR A 20 -17.46 0.03 -14.27
C THR A 20 -16.57 0.27 -13.07
N ALA A 21 -16.43 -0.75 -12.22
CA ALA A 21 -15.32 -0.82 -11.29
C ALA A 21 -14.04 -0.89 -12.12
N CYS A 22 -13.21 0.15 -12.05
CA CYS A 22 -11.84 0.12 -12.51
C CYS A 22 -11.07 -0.87 -11.64
N GLY A 23 -10.36 -1.80 -12.26
CA GLY A 23 -9.38 -2.65 -11.60
C GLY A 23 -9.76 -4.12 -11.47
N GLN A 24 -10.48 -4.72 -12.42
CA GLN A 24 -10.47 -6.17 -12.54
C GLN A 24 -9.31 -6.58 -13.44
N GLN A 25 -8.30 -7.18 -12.81
CA GLN A 25 -7.38 -8.08 -13.48
C GLN A 25 -8.20 -9.18 -14.19
N PRO A 26 -7.85 -9.64 -15.39
CA PRO A 26 -8.60 -10.69 -16.07
C PRO A 26 -8.60 -11.94 -15.18
N ASP A 27 -9.80 -12.44 -14.86
CA ASP A 27 -10.01 -13.75 -14.23
C ASP A 27 -9.43 -14.83 -15.16
N ASP A 28 -8.20 -15.23 -14.94
CA ASP A 28 -7.69 -16.49 -15.48
C ASP A 28 -8.35 -17.63 -14.68
N ALA A 29 -9.39 -18.20 -15.26
CA ALA A 29 -10.28 -19.19 -14.63
C ALA A 29 -9.62 -20.53 -14.24
N ASP A 30 -8.28 -20.65 -14.29
CA ASP A 30 -7.50 -21.83 -13.94
C ASP A 30 -6.24 -21.53 -13.08
N GLY A 31 -6.07 -20.29 -12.56
CA GLY A 31 -4.94 -19.89 -11.71
C GLY A 31 -5.21 -20.08 -10.20
N ALA A 32 -4.13 -20.20 -9.41
CA ALA A 32 -4.21 -20.10 -7.96
C ALA A 32 -4.76 -18.72 -7.54
N PRO A 33 -5.41 -18.60 -6.36
CA PRO A 33 -5.83 -17.30 -5.83
C PRO A 33 -4.68 -16.27 -5.79
N PRO A 34 -4.95 -14.96 -5.91
CA PRO A 34 -3.91 -13.92 -5.90
C PRO A 34 -2.95 -14.02 -4.72
N SER A 35 -3.46 -14.25 -3.50
CA SER A 35 -2.66 -14.43 -2.29
C SER A 35 -1.68 -15.62 -2.37
N VAL A 36 -2.09 -16.73 -2.97
CA VAL A 36 -1.22 -17.93 -3.16
C VAL A 36 -0.12 -17.64 -4.18
N GLN A 37 -0.43 -16.90 -5.25
CA GLN A 37 0.57 -16.50 -6.24
C GLN A 37 1.58 -15.50 -5.64
N ALA A 38 1.12 -14.53 -4.87
CA ALA A 38 1.98 -13.59 -4.18
C ALA A 38 2.90 -14.29 -3.17
N GLY A 39 2.38 -15.22 -2.37
CA GLY A 39 3.16 -16.01 -1.42
C GLY A 39 4.32 -16.74 -2.08
N ALA A 40 4.08 -17.44 -3.20
CA ALA A 40 5.12 -18.14 -3.94
C ALA A 40 6.21 -17.19 -4.48
N LEU A 41 5.84 -16.01 -4.99
CA LEU A 41 6.80 -15.01 -5.48
C LEU A 41 7.63 -14.42 -4.33
N TYR A 42 7.05 -14.24 -3.15
CA TYR A 42 7.81 -13.83 -1.97
C TYR A 42 8.79 -14.91 -1.53
N GLU A 43 8.40 -16.18 -1.52
CA GLU A 43 9.30 -17.30 -1.22
C GLU A 43 10.50 -17.31 -2.17
N ASP A 44 10.29 -17.18 -3.49
CA ASP A 44 11.35 -17.11 -4.50
C ASP A 44 12.28 -15.90 -4.28
N PHE A 45 11.72 -14.74 -3.89
CA PHE A 45 12.50 -13.55 -3.56
C PHE A 45 13.40 -13.77 -2.34
N PHE A 46 12.86 -14.38 -1.26
CA PHE A 46 13.64 -14.68 -0.05
C PHE A 46 14.62 -15.83 -0.24
N ALA A 47 14.38 -16.75 -1.17
CA ALA A 47 15.34 -17.76 -1.59
C ALA A 47 16.51 -17.18 -2.41
N GLY A 48 16.34 -15.94 -2.93
CA GLY A 48 17.29 -15.27 -3.81
C GLY A 48 17.20 -15.73 -5.27
N ASP A 49 16.13 -16.44 -5.62
CA ASP A 49 15.91 -16.96 -6.97
C ASP A 49 15.39 -15.89 -7.92
N VAL A 50 14.71 -14.86 -7.38
CA VAL A 50 14.26 -13.68 -8.13
C VAL A 50 14.73 -12.38 -7.47
N THR A 51 14.76 -11.30 -8.26
CA THR A 51 15.01 -9.94 -7.78
C THR A 51 13.74 -9.12 -7.91
N ALA A 52 13.56 -8.13 -7.02
CA ALA A 52 12.46 -7.19 -7.09
C ALA A 52 12.88 -5.89 -7.81
N ALA A 53 11.94 -5.25 -8.50
CA ALA A 53 12.10 -3.84 -8.87
C ALA A 53 11.96 -3.00 -7.59
N ALA A 54 12.97 -2.18 -7.28
CA ALA A 54 12.95 -1.36 -6.07
C ALA A 54 12.56 0.08 -6.38
N ASN A 55 11.48 0.55 -5.74
CA ASN A 55 11.01 1.92 -5.81
C ASN A 55 11.40 2.63 -4.51
N LEU A 56 12.04 3.79 -4.63
CA LEU A 56 12.32 4.66 -3.49
C LEU A 56 11.19 5.67 -3.36
N ILE A 57 10.27 5.43 -2.42
CA ILE A 57 9.10 6.26 -2.24
C ILE A 57 9.52 7.63 -1.70
N ASN A 58 8.98 8.71 -2.28
CA ASN A 58 9.27 10.11 -1.96
C ASN A 58 10.71 10.58 -2.22
N ALA A 59 11.55 9.77 -2.87
CA ALA A 59 12.93 10.16 -3.14
C ALA A 59 13.15 10.77 -4.55
N GLY A 60 12.14 10.76 -5.41
CA GLY A 60 12.23 11.24 -6.79
C GLY A 60 13.26 10.49 -7.65
N ALA A 61 13.63 9.28 -7.23
CA ALA A 61 14.63 8.45 -7.90
C ALA A 61 13.97 7.40 -8.79
N GLU A 62 14.66 7.01 -9.84
CA GLU A 62 14.24 5.91 -10.70
C GLU A 62 14.25 4.57 -9.92
N ALA A 63 13.41 3.64 -10.37
CA ALA A 63 13.38 2.28 -9.82
C ALA A 63 14.76 1.63 -9.97
N THR A 64 15.19 0.97 -8.91
CA THR A 64 16.43 0.20 -8.86
C THR A 64 16.12 -1.29 -8.74
N THR A 65 17.09 -2.11 -8.38
CA THR A 65 16.86 -3.55 -8.15
C THR A 65 17.14 -3.88 -6.70
N ALA A 66 16.22 -4.61 -6.08
CA ALA A 66 16.44 -5.19 -4.76
C ALA A 66 16.58 -6.70 -4.83
N SER A 67 17.27 -7.26 -3.87
CA SER A 67 17.45 -8.69 -3.69
C SER A 67 17.46 -9.04 -2.21
N PHE A 68 17.17 -10.29 -1.90
CA PHE A 68 17.35 -10.81 -0.56
C PHE A 68 18.68 -11.58 -0.49
N ARG A 69 19.48 -11.26 0.51
CA ARG A 69 20.74 -11.96 0.79
C ARG A 69 20.66 -12.56 2.18
N ALA A 70 21.03 -13.80 2.30
CA ALA A 70 20.95 -14.65 3.49
C ALA A 70 21.01 -13.96 4.86
N PRO A 71 20.43 -14.56 5.86
CA PRO A 71 19.05 -15.05 5.97
C PRO A 71 18.07 -13.93 6.38
N ASP A 72 18.56 -12.71 6.60
CA ASP A 72 17.82 -11.57 7.13
C ASP A 72 18.25 -10.23 6.49
N VAL A 73 18.90 -10.26 5.33
CA VAL A 73 19.45 -9.07 4.67
C VAL A 73 18.68 -8.73 3.41
N TYR A 74 17.93 -7.63 3.48
CA TYR A 74 17.39 -6.93 2.32
C TYR A 74 18.48 -6.01 1.76
N ALA A 75 18.74 -6.12 0.47
CA ALA A 75 19.77 -5.34 -0.22
C ALA A 75 19.16 -4.59 -1.40
N ALA A 76 19.41 -3.29 -1.49
CA ALA A 76 18.99 -2.46 -2.61
C ALA A 76 20.07 -1.43 -2.96
N LYS A 77 19.88 -0.76 -4.10
CA LYS A 77 20.70 0.38 -4.48
C LYS A 77 20.17 1.66 -3.83
N GLY A 78 21.05 2.43 -3.19
CA GLY A 78 20.74 3.79 -2.77
C GLY A 78 20.54 4.74 -3.96
N VAL A 79 20.04 5.95 -3.69
CA VAL A 79 19.83 6.99 -4.70
C VAL A 79 21.12 7.38 -5.43
N ASP A 80 22.26 7.28 -4.75
CA ASP A 80 23.61 7.53 -5.29
C ASP A 80 24.23 6.32 -6.00
N GLY A 81 23.46 5.21 -6.12
CA GLY A 81 23.91 3.96 -6.72
C GLY A 81 24.79 3.09 -5.81
N SER A 82 25.01 3.48 -4.55
CA SER A 82 25.69 2.65 -3.58
C SER A 82 24.89 1.41 -3.22
N ASP A 83 25.58 0.31 -2.90
CA ASP A 83 24.93 -0.86 -2.31
C ASP A 83 24.60 -0.57 -0.85
N MET A 84 23.37 -0.83 -0.45
CA MET A 84 22.88 -0.67 0.91
C MET A 84 22.25 -1.98 1.35
N ASP A 85 22.62 -2.43 2.53
CA ASP A 85 22.11 -3.63 3.17
C ASP A 85 21.36 -3.24 4.46
N TRP A 86 20.14 -3.75 4.61
CA TRP A 86 19.31 -3.58 5.80
C TRP A 86 19.04 -4.94 6.44
N THR A 87 19.05 -4.97 7.77
CA THR A 87 18.61 -6.16 8.50
C THR A 87 17.11 -6.13 8.67
N VAL A 88 16.43 -7.19 8.22
CA VAL A 88 14.99 -7.36 8.46
C VAL A 88 14.77 -7.81 9.89
N THR A 89 13.92 -7.10 10.62
CA THR A 89 13.67 -7.37 12.06
C THR A 89 12.29 -7.96 12.30
N ARG A 90 11.28 -7.49 11.59
CA ARG A 90 9.88 -7.90 11.72
C ARG A 90 9.20 -7.88 10.36
N PHE A 91 8.09 -8.59 10.25
CA PHE A 91 7.23 -8.53 9.08
C PHE A 91 5.75 -8.59 9.48
N ALA A 92 4.90 -8.17 8.55
CA ALA A 92 3.46 -8.36 8.59
C ALA A 92 2.93 -8.67 7.20
N LEU A 93 1.88 -9.48 7.10
CA LEU A 93 1.09 -9.69 5.89
C LEU A 93 -0.23 -8.94 6.04
N LEU A 94 -0.61 -8.19 5.03
CA LEU A 94 -1.80 -7.36 5.04
C LEU A 94 -2.22 -7.03 3.61
N ASP A 95 -3.46 -7.32 3.26
CA ASP A 95 -4.09 -6.80 2.03
C ASP A 95 -4.35 -5.29 2.21
N MET A 96 -3.38 -4.47 1.78
CA MET A 96 -3.36 -3.03 2.04
C MET A 96 -4.28 -2.25 1.11
N ASP A 97 -4.55 -2.74 -0.08
CA ASP A 97 -5.36 -2.06 -1.10
C ASP A 97 -6.69 -2.75 -1.43
N GLY A 98 -6.94 -3.93 -0.86
CA GLY A 98 -8.20 -4.66 -0.97
C GLY A 98 -8.32 -5.47 -2.25
N ASP A 99 -7.22 -5.85 -2.89
CA ASP A 99 -7.21 -6.64 -4.12
C ASP A 99 -7.28 -8.16 -3.88
N GLY A 100 -7.15 -8.59 -2.63
CA GLY A 100 -7.21 -9.99 -2.19
C GLY A 100 -5.85 -10.70 -2.21
N ALA A 101 -4.76 -9.98 -2.48
CA ALA A 101 -3.40 -10.44 -2.26
C ALA A 101 -2.78 -9.65 -1.11
N ASP A 102 -2.12 -10.36 -0.17
CA ASP A 102 -1.44 -9.67 0.91
C ASP A 102 -0.13 -9.03 0.42
N GLU A 103 0.08 -7.77 0.79
CA GLU A 103 1.39 -7.16 0.79
C GLU A 103 2.22 -7.69 1.96
N LEU A 104 3.52 -7.81 1.73
CA LEU A 104 4.46 -8.17 2.78
C LEU A 104 5.22 -6.91 3.24
N VAL A 105 4.86 -6.44 4.43
CA VAL A 105 5.48 -5.27 5.07
C VAL A 105 6.67 -5.73 5.88
N LEU A 106 7.87 -5.25 5.54
CA LEU A 106 9.11 -5.51 6.27
C LEU A 106 9.50 -4.30 7.10
N SER A 107 9.78 -4.51 8.38
CA SER A 107 10.53 -3.56 9.20
C SER A 107 12.01 -3.87 9.04
N VAL A 108 12.79 -2.89 8.58
CA VAL A 108 14.20 -3.05 8.28
C VAL A 108 15.03 -2.04 9.10
N SER A 109 16.22 -2.45 9.50
CA SER A 109 17.15 -1.61 10.28
C SER A 109 18.42 -1.33 9.51
N PHE A 110 18.76 -0.04 9.43
CA PHE A 110 20.02 0.44 8.90
C PHE A 110 20.65 1.43 9.86
N SER A 111 21.88 1.15 10.33
CA SER A 111 22.62 2.03 11.28
C SER A 111 21.81 2.42 12.53
N GLY A 112 20.89 1.54 12.98
CA GLY A 112 20.05 1.77 14.16
C GLY A 112 18.78 2.60 13.91
N ASN A 113 18.51 2.98 12.67
CA ASN A 113 17.24 3.57 12.27
C ASN A 113 16.31 2.48 11.73
N GLU A 114 15.03 2.56 12.08
CA GLU A 114 13.99 1.71 11.53
C GLU A 114 13.40 2.37 10.28
N GLU A 115 13.30 1.59 9.20
CA GLU A 115 12.67 1.94 7.94
C GLU A 115 11.73 0.81 7.52
N TYR A 116 10.98 1.01 6.44
CA TYR A 116 10.01 0.03 5.99
C TYR A 116 10.16 -0.24 4.50
N VAL A 117 9.97 -1.50 4.13
CA VAL A 117 9.86 -1.94 2.74
C VAL A 117 8.55 -2.69 2.59
N ILE A 118 7.70 -2.27 1.65
CA ILE A 118 6.48 -2.97 1.31
C ILE A 118 6.71 -3.71 0.01
N LEU A 119 6.67 -5.04 0.07
CA LEU A 119 6.69 -5.89 -1.11
C LEU A 119 5.26 -6.07 -1.59
N THR A 120 5.03 -5.86 -2.88
CA THR A 120 3.78 -6.19 -3.57
C THR A 120 4.07 -7.00 -4.83
N CYS A 121 3.09 -7.74 -5.32
CA CYS A 121 3.19 -8.53 -6.54
C CYS A 121 2.34 -7.88 -7.63
N TYR A 122 2.93 -7.66 -8.80
CA TYR A 122 2.21 -7.16 -9.96
C TYR A 122 2.75 -7.81 -11.23
N ASP A 123 1.87 -8.28 -12.10
CA ASP A 123 2.20 -8.93 -13.38
C ASP A 123 3.29 -10.02 -13.25
N GLY A 124 3.19 -10.86 -12.20
CA GLY A 124 4.10 -11.97 -11.95
C GLY A 124 5.51 -11.58 -11.48
N ALA A 125 5.70 -10.36 -11.01
CA ALA A 125 6.96 -9.87 -10.47
C ALA A 125 6.79 -9.26 -9.08
N VAL A 126 7.86 -9.29 -8.28
CA VAL A 126 7.92 -8.63 -6.97
C VAL A 126 8.42 -7.21 -7.13
N TYR A 127 7.75 -6.28 -6.49
CA TYR A 127 8.13 -4.87 -6.36
C TYR A 127 8.42 -4.56 -4.90
N ALA A 128 9.55 -3.90 -4.65
CA ALA A 128 9.97 -3.50 -3.32
C ALA A 128 9.85 -1.99 -3.17
N ASN A 129 8.84 -1.54 -2.44
CA ASN A 129 8.57 -0.13 -2.20
C ASN A 129 9.25 0.29 -0.89
N GLN A 130 10.43 0.88 -0.99
CA GLN A 130 11.19 1.35 0.15
C GLN A 130 10.69 2.71 0.61
N ILE A 131 10.25 2.79 1.86
CA ILE A 131 9.73 4.00 2.46
C ILE A 131 10.81 4.60 3.36
N VAL A 132 11.28 5.77 2.96
CA VAL A 132 12.32 6.48 3.71
C VAL A 132 11.71 7.28 4.85
N TYR A 133 12.49 7.47 5.87
CA TYR A 133 12.37 8.30 7.06
C TYR A 133 10.98 8.90 7.31
N ARG A 134 10.26 8.39 8.34
CA ARG A 134 8.95 8.89 8.80
C ARG A 134 7.82 8.87 7.76
N GLY A 135 8.00 8.14 6.66
CA GLY A 135 6.97 8.00 5.63
C GLY A 135 5.94 6.90 5.94
N PHE A 136 6.18 6.07 6.97
CA PHE A 136 5.27 4.99 7.37
C PHE A 136 5.32 4.83 8.89
N LEU A 137 4.47 5.56 9.58
CA LEU A 137 4.42 5.61 11.04
C LEU A 137 3.10 5.01 11.53
N LEU A 138 3.13 4.35 12.68
CA LEU A 138 1.95 3.84 13.37
C LEU A 138 0.96 3.11 12.44
N PRO A 139 1.43 2.13 11.64
CA PRO A 139 0.57 1.44 10.69
C PRO A 139 -0.54 0.68 11.41
N LYS A 140 -1.74 0.72 10.82
CA LYS A 140 -2.94 0.07 11.35
C LYS A 140 -3.30 -1.18 10.54
N ALA A 141 -4.07 -2.06 11.17
CA ALA A 141 -4.53 -3.31 10.58
C ALA A 141 -5.44 -3.13 9.34
N ASP A 142 -5.94 -1.92 9.09
CA ASP A 142 -6.73 -1.56 7.92
C ASP A 142 -5.91 -0.94 6.77
N GLY A 143 -4.57 -1.01 6.83
CA GLY A 143 -3.67 -0.48 5.80
C GLY A 143 -3.45 1.03 5.87
N THR A 144 -4.03 1.73 6.86
CA THR A 144 -3.76 3.16 7.06
C THR A 144 -2.52 3.38 7.92
N PHE A 145 -1.82 4.50 7.70
CA PHE A 145 -0.61 4.85 8.43
C PHE A 145 -0.43 6.36 8.49
N GLU A 146 0.38 6.82 9.42
CA GLU A 146 0.77 8.21 9.50
C GLU A 146 2.07 8.45 8.74
N TRP A 147 2.28 9.71 8.34
CA TRP A 147 3.54 10.17 7.78
C TRP A 147 3.88 11.57 8.30
N SER A 148 5.15 11.94 8.27
CA SER A 148 5.57 13.26 8.74
C SER A 148 6.85 13.76 8.06
N ASN A 149 6.75 14.87 7.37
CA ASN A 149 7.89 15.65 6.87
C ASN A 149 8.36 16.72 7.89
N GLY A 150 7.62 16.91 8.97
CA GLY A 150 7.93 17.88 10.02
C GLY A 150 6.72 18.25 10.87
N ALA A 151 6.92 19.18 11.80
CA ALA A 151 5.86 19.60 12.74
C ALA A 151 4.66 20.27 12.05
N SER A 152 4.88 20.86 10.87
CA SER A 152 3.86 21.56 10.10
C SER A 152 3.56 20.92 8.75
N ASP A 153 3.94 19.65 8.55
CA ASP A 153 3.68 18.92 7.33
C ASP A 153 3.63 17.42 7.68
N ASN A 154 2.43 16.91 7.93
CA ASN A 154 2.18 15.55 8.33
C ASN A 154 0.74 15.15 8.01
N GLY A 155 0.44 13.86 8.09
CA GLY A 155 -0.89 13.38 7.78
C GLY A 155 -1.08 11.90 7.99
N VAL A 156 -2.22 11.43 7.52
CA VAL A 156 -2.62 10.03 7.48
C VAL A 156 -2.93 9.66 6.04
N SER A 157 -2.39 8.54 5.60
CA SER A 157 -2.61 8.01 4.26
C SER A 157 -3.01 6.53 4.30
N ARG A 158 -3.53 6.05 3.18
CA ARG A 158 -3.69 4.65 2.85
C ARG A 158 -2.75 4.29 1.71
N ALA A 159 -2.23 3.07 1.74
CA ALA A 159 -1.49 2.53 0.61
C ALA A 159 -2.45 2.20 -0.55
N ARG A 160 -2.00 2.50 -1.76
CA ARG A 160 -2.53 1.99 -3.02
C ARG A 160 -1.36 1.60 -3.90
N PHE A 161 -1.56 0.65 -4.81
CA PHE A 161 -0.50 0.26 -5.73
C PHE A 161 -0.91 0.50 -7.18
N GLU A 162 -0.02 1.11 -7.94
CA GLU A 162 -0.17 1.30 -9.38
C GLU A 162 1.01 0.65 -10.09
N ASN A 163 0.75 -0.46 -10.81
CA ASN A 163 1.80 -1.23 -11.49
C ASN A 163 2.95 -1.63 -10.54
N GLY A 164 2.63 -2.08 -9.33
CA GLY A 164 3.59 -2.46 -8.30
C GLY A 164 4.24 -1.31 -7.54
N THR A 165 3.95 -0.06 -7.88
CA THR A 165 4.47 1.12 -7.18
C THR A 165 3.48 1.62 -6.14
N LEU A 166 3.96 1.79 -4.90
CA LEU A 166 3.17 2.36 -3.82
C LEU A 166 2.83 3.82 -4.07
N ILE A 167 1.55 4.15 -3.96
CA ILE A 167 0.99 5.50 -4.03
C ILE A 167 0.30 5.80 -2.69
N TYR A 168 0.54 6.99 -2.15
CA TYR A 168 -0.15 7.46 -0.96
C TYR A 168 -1.49 8.10 -1.35
N GLU A 169 -2.58 7.56 -0.81
CA GLU A 169 -3.87 8.21 -0.82
C GLU A 169 -4.06 8.97 0.49
N ASP A 170 -3.95 10.31 0.43
CA ASP A 170 -4.05 11.13 1.62
C ASP A 170 -5.49 11.18 2.14
N LEU A 171 -5.68 10.69 3.36
CA LEU A 171 -6.95 10.71 4.09
C LEU A 171 -7.09 11.97 4.94
N ALA A 172 -5.97 12.43 5.52
CA ALA A 172 -5.90 13.65 6.30
C ALA A 172 -4.51 14.27 6.13
N ALA A 173 -4.44 15.58 6.03
CA ALA A 173 -3.17 16.28 6.01
C ALA A 173 -3.22 17.60 6.77
N LEU A 174 -2.10 17.91 7.43
CA LEU A 174 -1.80 19.20 8.04
C LEU A 174 -0.65 19.83 7.28
N SER A 175 -0.81 21.06 6.80
CA SER A 175 0.26 21.79 6.12
C SER A 175 0.40 23.21 6.69
N GLY A 176 1.65 23.66 6.87
CA GLY A 176 1.96 25.03 7.25
C GLY A 176 1.84 25.96 6.04
N GLY A 177 1.05 27.02 6.18
CA GLY A 177 0.94 28.07 5.16
C GLY A 177 2.15 29.00 5.15
N SER A 178 2.45 29.59 3.99
CA SER A 178 3.51 30.59 3.83
C SER A 178 3.28 31.88 4.64
N ASP A 179 2.05 32.09 5.12
CA ASP A 179 1.62 33.19 5.98
C ASP A 179 1.73 32.85 7.47
N GLY A 180 2.25 31.69 7.83
CA GLY A 180 2.33 31.17 9.20
C GLY A 180 1.02 30.58 9.75
N GLY A 181 -0.01 30.46 8.92
CA GLY A 181 -1.23 29.73 9.24
C GLY A 181 -1.04 28.21 9.11
N THR A 182 -2.00 27.46 9.62
CA THR A 182 -2.07 26.00 9.44
C THR A 182 -3.32 25.68 8.64
N ALA A 183 -3.17 24.85 7.61
CA ALA A 183 -4.27 24.31 6.82
C ALA A 183 -4.49 22.85 7.18
N TYR A 184 -5.76 22.45 7.28
CA TYR A 184 -6.17 21.09 7.56
C TYR A 184 -7.06 20.59 6.42
N THR A 185 -6.84 19.35 5.99
CA THR A 185 -7.67 18.71 4.96
C THR A 185 -8.08 17.29 5.38
N LEU A 186 -9.27 16.87 4.95
CA LEU A 186 -9.74 15.49 5.00
C LEU A 186 -10.18 15.08 3.59
N GLY A 187 -9.61 14.00 3.04
CA GLY A 187 -9.88 13.56 1.67
C GLY A 187 -9.64 14.68 0.62
N GLY A 188 -8.68 15.58 0.89
CA GLY A 188 -8.38 16.73 0.03
C GLY A 188 -9.28 17.96 0.24
N GLU A 189 -10.37 17.87 1.02
CA GLU A 189 -11.26 18.98 1.32
C GLU A 189 -10.81 19.74 2.56
N SER A 190 -10.83 21.08 2.51
CA SER A 190 -10.44 21.94 3.66
C SER A 190 -11.44 21.77 4.80
N VAL A 191 -10.91 21.59 6.02
CA VAL A 191 -11.69 21.46 7.26
C VAL A 191 -11.14 22.37 8.36
N ASP A 192 -11.88 22.49 9.46
CA ASP A 192 -11.37 23.13 10.66
C ASP A 192 -10.51 22.16 11.51
N GLU A 193 -9.76 22.73 12.45
CA GLU A 193 -8.90 21.96 13.36
C GLU A 193 -9.70 20.92 14.18
N ALA A 194 -10.92 21.23 14.56
CA ALA A 194 -11.75 20.34 15.38
C ALA A 194 -12.15 19.08 14.60
N ALA A 195 -12.52 19.22 13.33
CA ALA A 195 -12.82 18.08 12.45
C ALA A 195 -11.58 17.23 12.18
N TYR A 196 -10.42 17.88 11.93
CA TYR A 196 -9.14 17.19 11.74
C TYR A 196 -8.76 16.37 12.99
N ASN A 197 -8.82 16.99 14.19
CA ASN A 197 -8.49 16.29 15.43
C ASN A 197 -9.46 15.17 15.76
N ALA A 198 -10.75 15.29 15.39
CA ALA A 198 -11.71 14.18 15.53
C ALA A 198 -11.34 12.99 14.66
N PHE A 199 -10.93 13.24 13.42
CA PHE A 199 -10.43 12.18 12.52
C PHE A 199 -9.16 11.50 13.09
N LEU A 200 -8.20 12.26 13.62
CA LEU A 200 -7.00 11.67 14.22
C LEU A 200 -7.34 10.79 15.43
N ALA A 201 -8.30 11.20 16.26
CA ALA A 201 -8.75 10.39 17.40
C ALA A 201 -9.41 9.06 16.95
N GLU A 202 -10.13 9.06 15.81
CA GLU A 202 -10.66 7.83 15.21
C GLU A 202 -9.54 6.97 14.63
N GLN A 203 -8.54 7.58 14.00
CA GLN A 203 -7.36 6.88 13.47
C GLN A 203 -6.55 6.23 14.60
N ASP A 204 -6.29 6.95 15.68
CA ASP A 204 -5.55 6.44 16.83
C ASP A 204 -6.23 5.22 17.49
N ALA A 205 -7.57 5.21 17.48
CA ALA A 205 -8.37 4.15 18.08
C ALA A 205 -8.40 2.84 17.26
N LYS A 206 -7.91 2.85 16.03
CA LYS A 206 -7.84 1.64 15.19
C LYS A 206 -6.83 0.64 15.73
N GLU A 207 -7.04 -0.63 15.39
CA GLU A 207 -6.11 -1.72 15.71
C GLU A 207 -4.77 -1.49 15.02
N ASP A 208 -3.68 -1.65 15.78
CA ASP A 208 -2.32 -1.55 15.23
C ASP A 208 -1.98 -2.76 14.37
N LEU A 209 -1.12 -2.57 13.38
CA LEU A 209 -0.61 -3.66 12.57
C LEU A 209 0.11 -4.69 13.45
N ALA A 210 -0.30 -5.95 13.34
CA ALA A 210 0.32 -7.06 14.08
C ALA A 210 1.65 -7.46 13.43
N TRP A 211 2.73 -7.40 14.19
CA TRP A 211 4.07 -7.73 13.72
C TRP A 211 4.51 -9.12 14.18
N THR A 212 5.18 -9.84 13.29
CA THR A 212 5.86 -11.10 13.57
C THR A 212 7.38 -10.90 13.51
N GLU A 213 8.12 -11.43 14.49
CA GLU A 213 9.59 -11.45 14.44
C GLU A 213 10.05 -12.19 13.18
N PHE A 214 11.01 -11.57 12.47
CA PHE A 214 11.46 -12.11 11.20
C PHE A 214 12.43 -13.27 11.39
N THR A 215 12.06 -14.41 10.83
CA THR A 215 12.94 -15.54 10.47
C THR A 215 12.39 -16.13 9.18
N LEU A 216 13.23 -16.79 8.39
CA LEU A 216 12.73 -17.47 7.19
C LEU A 216 11.68 -18.53 7.52
N ASP A 217 11.82 -19.22 8.67
CA ASP A 217 10.85 -20.21 9.12
C ASP A 217 9.50 -19.56 9.48
N SER A 218 9.50 -18.42 10.22
CA SER A 218 8.25 -17.73 10.57
C SER A 218 7.55 -17.13 9.35
N LEU A 219 8.33 -16.62 8.40
CA LEU A 219 7.79 -16.12 7.13
C LEU A 219 7.17 -17.24 6.31
N SER A 220 7.87 -18.37 6.11
CA SER A 220 7.34 -19.50 5.34
C SER A 220 6.05 -20.07 5.95
N VAL A 221 5.95 -20.11 7.30
CA VAL A 221 4.71 -20.51 7.97
C VAL A 221 3.57 -19.50 7.70
N ALA A 222 3.87 -18.21 7.73
CA ALA A 222 2.86 -17.16 7.47
C ALA A 222 2.39 -17.15 6.01
N LEU A 223 3.29 -17.36 5.04
CA LEU A 223 2.94 -17.41 3.61
C LEU A 223 2.14 -18.69 3.23
N ALA A 224 2.19 -19.72 4.06
CA ALA A 224 1.44 -20.97 3.85
C ALA A 224 0.04 -20.98 4.49
N SER A 225 -0.35 -19.91 5.23
CA SER A 225 -1.60 -19.84 5.99
C SER A 225 -2.74 -19.22 5.20
#